data_26176cf74cceb1ef627060f2c1ff53a7
#
_entry.id   26176cf74cceb1ef627060f2c1ff53a7
#
_cell.length_a   1.000
_cell.length_b   1.000
_cell.length_c   1.000
_cell.angle_alpha   90.00
_cell.angle_beta   90.00
_cell.angle_gamma   90.00
#
_symmetry.space_group_name_H-M   'P 1'
#
loop_
_entity.id
_entity.type
_entity.pdbx_description
1 polymer ?
#
loop_
_entity_poly.entity_id
_entity_poly.type
_entity_poly.pdbx_seq_one_letter_code
_entity_poly.pdbx_strand_id
1 'polypeptide(L)'
;MLKIIIMARPKKYRKINCNPAVLYFKPQGIPMSVLDEIILEPDELEAIRLADLLGLSQEESAEKMNISRATFGRIINSAHLKVADGILNGKALHISGDLAEKLSKTLWVVCKSCGKKMKVKRDELSDECPECSVN
;
A
#
# COMPACT_ATOMS: atom_id res chain seq x y z
N MET A 1 27.49 12.88 5.22
CA MET A 1 26.39 13.48 5.97
C MET A 1 25.14 13.50 5.10
N LEU A 2 24.08 12.83 5.52
CA LEU A 2 22.83 12.77 4.77
C LEU A 2 22.18 14.16 4.74
N LYS A 3 21.99 14.73 3.56
CA LYS A 3 21.30 16.01 3.35
C LYS A 3 19.78 15.86 3.25
N ILE A 4 19.29 14.65 3.15
CA ILE A 4 17.86 14.36 3.04
C ILE A 4 17.39 13.45 4.16
N ILE A 5 16.14 13.65 4.60
CA ILE A 5 15.49 12.85 5.63
C ILE A 5 14.31 12.15 4.99
N ILE A 6 14.18 10.86 5.23
CA ILE A 6 13.00 10.09 4.83
C ILE A 6 11.85 10.50 5.73
N MET A 7 10.78 11.07 5.16
CA MET A 7 9.63 11.57 5.91
C MET A 7 8.79 10.47 6.53
N ALA A 8 8.67 9.33 5.86
CA ALA A 8 7.89 8.22 6.35
C ALA A 8 8.77 7.33 7.22
N ARG A 9 8.28 7.01 8.42
CA ARG A 9 8.91 5.98 9.24
C ARG A 9 8.92 4.69 8.42
N PRO A 10 10.08 4.01 8.25
CA PRO A 10 10.12 2.82 7.43
C PRO A 10 9.27 1.72 8.06
N LYS A 11 8.07 1.54 7.56
CA LYS A 11 7.37 0.27 7.73
C LYS A 11 8.18 -0.78 7.01
N LYS A 12 8.32 -1.95 7.62
CA LYS A 12 8.98 -3.08 6.98
C LYS A 12 8.39 -3.24 5.58
N TYR A 13 9.23 -3.18 4.56
CA TYR A 13 8.82 -3.27 3.16
C TYR A 13 8.13 -4.62 2.91
N ARG A 14 6.88 -4.55 2.48
CA ARG A 14 6.12 -5.72 2.05
C ARG A 14 6.13 -5.77 0.54
N LYS A 15 6.41 -6.94 0.00
CA LYS A 15 6.39 -7.14 -1.44
C LYS A 15 4.95 -7.30 -1.91
N ILE A 16 4.52 -6.39 -2.77
CA ILE A 16 3.17 -6.34 -3.31
C ILE A 16 3.26 -6.33 -4.83
N ASN A 17 2.73 -7.38 -5.46
CA ASN A 17 2.72 -7.55 -6.92
C ASN A 17 1.32 -7.36 -7.51
N CYS A 18 0.34 -7.00 -6.68
CA CYS A 18 -1.03 -6.81 -7.12
C CYS A 18 -1.18 -5.54 -7.95
N ASN A 19 -1.86 -5.66 -9.07
CA ASN A 19 -2.19 -4.53 -9.94
C ASN A 19 -3.70 -4.57 -10.24
N PRO A 20 -4.53 -3.96 -9.37
CA PRO A 20 -5.97 -4.02 -9.54
C PRO A 20 -6.42 -3.26 -10.79
N ALA A 21 -7.38 -3.83 -11.51
CA ALA A 21 -7.95 -3.21 -12.70
C ALA A 21 -8.78 -1.98 -12.36
N VAL A 22 -9.44 -1.98 -11.21
CA VAL A 22 -10.28 -0.89 -10.72
C VAL A 22 -10.06 -0.67 -9.23
N LEU A 23 -10.33 0.54 -8.76
CA LEU A 23 -10.08 0.93 -7.37
C LEU A 23 -11.35 1.02 -6.51
N TYR A 24 -12.54 0.93 -7.11
CA TYR A 24 -13.81 1.02 -6.39
C TYR A 24 -14.75 -0.11 -6.75
N PHE A 25 -15.38 -0.68 -5.73
CA PHE A 25 -16.50 -1.60 -5.86
C PHE A 25 -17.64 -1.10 -4.99
N LYS A 26 -18.82 -0.99 -5.55
CA LYS A 26 -19.97 -0.47 -4.80
C LYS A 26 -21.26 -1.15 -5.23
N PRO A 27 -22.31 -1.10 -4.39
CA PRO A 27 -23.64 -1.54 -4.81
C PRO A 27 -24.13 -0.77 -6.01
N GLN A 28 -24.70 -1.49 -6.99
CA GLN A 28 -25.22 -0.88 -8.21
C GLN A 28 -26.41 0.03 -7.89
N GLY A 29 -26.45 1.18 -8.53
CA GLY A 29 -27.57 2.11 -8.45
C GLY A 29 -27.60 2.99 -7.19
N ILE A 30 -26.63 2.83 -6.28
CA ILE A 30 -26.52 3.67 -5.08
C ILE A 30 -25.35 4.63 -5.25
N PRO A 31 -25.56 5.95 -5.14
CA PRO A 31 -24.44 6.90 -5.29
C PRO A 31 -23.46 6.81 -4.13
N MET A 32 -22.18 7.05 -4.43
CA MET A 32 -21.11 7.03 -3.42
C MET A 32 -21.36 7.99 -2.26
N SER A 33 -22.04 9.09 -2.49
CA SER A 33 -22.32 10.10 -1.47
C SER A 33 -23.17 9.60 -0.30
N VAL A 34 -23.93 8.52 -0.49
CA VAL A 34 -24.77 7.94 0.55
C VAL A 34 -24.26 6.59 1.08
N LEU A 35 -23.13 6.11 0.56
CA LEU A 35 -22.53 4.85 0.96
C LEU A 35 -21.44 5.06 2.01
N ASP A 36 -21.41 4.20 3.01
CA ASP A 36 -20.22 4.06 3.85
C ASP A 36 -19.11 3.41 3.03
N GLU A 37 -17.89 3.82 3.26
CA GLU A 37 -16.74 3.40 2.50
C GLU A 37 -15.77 2.61 3.38
N ILE A 38 -15.34 1.45 2.87
CA ILE A 38 -14.32 0.62 3.51
C ILE A 38 -13.06 0.72 2.66
N ILE A 39 -11.94 0.99 3.30
CA ILE A 39 -10.66 1.11 2.62
C ILE A 39 -9.88 -0.20 2.77
N LEU A 40 -9.61 -0.85 1.62
CA LEU A 40 -8.70 -1.98 1.54
C LEU A 40 -7.28 -1.46 1.31
N GLU A 41 -6.39 -1.82 2.20
CA GLU A 41 -4.99 -1.48 2.07
C GLU A 41 -4.30 -2.38 1.03
N PRO A 42 -3.19 -1.93 0.40
CA PRO A 42 -2.50 -2.70 -0.62
C PRO A 42 -2.02 -4.07 -0.16
N ASP A 43 -1.57 -4.20 1.09
CA ASP A 43 -1.15 -5.48 1.66
C ASP A 43 -2.34 -6.42 1.87
N GLU A 44 -3.49 -5.90 2.26
CA GLU A 44 -4.72 -6.69 2.37
C GLU A 44 -5.17 -7.22 1.01
N LEU A 45 -5.09 -6.40 -0.02
CA LEU A 45 -5.42 -6.82 -1.39
C LEU A 45 -4.46 -7.89 -1.90
N GLU A 46 -3.15 -7.73 -1.67
CA GLU A 46 -2.14 -8.72 -2.03
C GLU A 46 -2.36 -10.04 -1.30
N ALA A 47 -2.70 -10.00 -0.02
CA ALA A 47 -3.00 -11.19 0.75
C ALA A 47 -4.20 -11.95 0.16
N ILE A 48 -5.25 -11.25 -0.23
CA ILE A 48 -6.41 -11.84 -0.92
C ILE A 48 -5.98 -12.49 -2.24
N ARG A 49 -5.17 -11.81 -3.02
CA ARG A 49 -4.68 -12.34 -4.29
C ARG A 49 -3.94 -13.66 -4.10
N LEU A 50 -3.01 -13.70 -3.15
CA LEU A 50 -2.16 -14.88 -2.92
C LEU A 50 -2.94 -16.04 -2.31
N ALA A 51 -3.71 -15.78 -1.25
CA ALA A 51 -4.40 -16.85 -0.52
C ALA A 51 -5.68 -17.29 -1.22
N ASP A 52 -6.51 -16.35 -1.66
CA ASP A 52 -7.86 -16.65 -2.12
C ASP A 52 -7.94 -16.87 -3.63
N LEU A 53 -7.25 -16.05 -4.41
CA LEU A 53 -7.26 -16.18 -5.87
C LEU A 53 -6.30 -17.26 -6.36
N LEU A 54 -5.06 -17.25 -5.87
CA LEU A 54 -4.03 -18.22 -6.27
C LEU A 54 -4.05 -19.50 -5.43
N GLY A 55 -4.76 -19.51 -4.31
CA GLY A 55 -4.90 -20.70 -3.47
C GLY A 55 -3.63 -21.12 -2.74
N LEU A 56 -2.72 -20.19 -2.47
CA LEU A 56 -1.49 -20.47 -1.77
C LEU A 56 -1.72 -20.63 -0.26
N SER A 57 -0.87 -21.41 0.40
CA SER A 57 -0.90 -21.51 1.86
C SER A 57 -0.50 -20.20 2.53
N GLN A 58 -0.79 -20.07 3.82
CA GLN A 58 -0.36 -18.89 4.58
C GLN A 58 1.16 -18.76 4.62
N GLU A 59 1.87 -19.87 4.71
CA GLU A 59 3.34 -19.89 4.70
C GLU A 59 3.90 -19.40 3.36
N GLU A 60 3.38 -19.95 2.26
CA GLU A 60 3.81 -19.56 0.91
C GLU A 60 3.46 -18.10 0.61
N SER A 61 2.27 -17.65 1.01
CA SER A 61 1.82 -16.28 0.84
C SER A 61 2.68 -15.29 1.63
N ALA A 62 2.97 -15.61 2.88
CA ALA A 62 3.83 -14.80 3.74
C ALA A 62 5.25 -14.67 3.16
N GLU A 63 5.80 -15.76 2.65
CA GLU A 63 7.11 -15.75 2.01
C GLU A 63 7.13 -14.83 0.79
N LYS A 64 6.11 -14.89 -0.06
CA LYS A 64 6.00 -14.01 -1.23
C LYS A 64 5.87 -12.54 -0.88
N MET A 65 5.24 -12.22 0.24
CA MET A 65 5.12 -10.85 0.74
C MET A 65 6.31 -10.41 1.60
N ASN A 66 7.26 -11.31 1.87
CA ASN A 66 8.42 -11.06 2.72
C ASN A 66 8.02 -10.63 4.13
N ILE A 67 7.08 -11.32 4.72
CA ILE A 67 6.57 -11.11 6.08
C ILE A 67 6.47 -12.45 6.81
N SER A 68 6.27 -12.40 8.13
CA SER A 68 6.03 -13.61 8.92
C SER A 68 4.64 -14.19 8.65
N ARG A 69 4.48 -15.48 8.89
CA ARG A 69 3.17 -16.14 8.80
C ARG A 69 2.13 -15.52 9.73
N ALA A 70 2.54 -15.14 10.95
CA ALA A 70 1.66 -14.49 11.92
C ALA A 70 1.16 -13.13 11.39
N THR A 71 2.04 -12.34 10.80
CA THR A 71 1.69 -11.06 10.17
C THR A 71 0.74 -11.28 9.00
N PHE A 72 1.02 -12.26 8.15
CA PHE A 72 0.12 -12.60 7.05
C PHE A 72 -1.27 -12.99 7.55
N GLY A 73 -1.35 -13.80 8.60
CA GLY A 73 -2.63 -14.20 9.20
C GLY A 73 -3.46 -13.00 9.66
N ARG A 74 -2.84 -12.01 10.27
CA ARG A 74 -3.52 -10.78 10.67
C ARG A 74 -4.01 -9.97 9.47
N ILE A 75 -3.20 -9.88 8.43
CA ILE A 75 -3.54 -9.13 7.21
C ILE A 75 -4.72 -9.79 6.50
N ILE A 76 -4.67 -11.10 6.28
CA ILE A 76 -5.75 -11.80 5.57
C ILE A 76 -7.05 -11.80 6.38
N ASN A 77 -6.99 -11.91 7.70
CA ASN A 77 -8.17 -11.81 8.55
C ASN A 77 -8.80 -10.42 8.48
N SER A 78 -7.99 -9.37 8.52
CA SER A 78 -8.46 -7.99 8.34
C SER A 78 -9.11 -7.78 6.97
N ALA A 79 -8.48 -8.31 5.92
CA ALA A 79 -8.99 -8.23 4.56
C ALA A 79 -10.35 -8.92 4.42
N HIS A 80 -10.48 -10.14 4.96
CA HIS A 80 -11.73 -10.90 4.94
C HIS A 80 -12.84 -10.20 5.70
N LEU A 81 -12.53 -9.64 6.86
CA LEU A 81 -13.52 -8.88 7.65
C LEU A 81 -14.04 -7.67 6.87
N LYS A 82 -13.15 -6.93 6.23
CA LYS A 82 -13.54 -5.77 5.42
C LYS A 82 -14.41 -6.14 4.23
N VAL A 83 -14.04 -7.19 3.51
CA VAL A 83 -14.81 -7.67 2.35
C VAL A 83 -16.20 -8.17 2.81
N ALA A 84 -16.25 -8.93 3.88
CA ALA A 84 -17.52 -9.42 4.45
C ALA A 84 -18.42 -8.27 4.88
N ASP A 85 -17.88 -7.28 5.58
CA ASP A 85 -18.62 -6.09 6.00
C ASP A 85 -19.17 -5.32 4.79
N GLY A 86 -18.35 -5.13 3.76
CA GLY A 86 -18.76 -4.46 2.53
C GLY A 86 -19.90 -5.17 1.82
N ILE A 87 -19.79 -6.48 1.66
CA ILE A 87 -20.79 -7.28 0.96
C ILE A 87 -22.09 -7.40 1.75
N LEU A 88 -21.99 -7.71 3.04
CA LEU A 88 -23.17 -7.97 3.87
C LEU A 88 -23.93 -6.70 4.25
N ASN A 89 -23.24 -5.59 4.41
CA ASN A 89 -23.83 -4.31 4.82
C ASN A 89 -23.97 -3.30 3.69
N GLY A 90 -23.66 -3.71 2.45
CA GLY A 90 -23.83 -2.86 1.27
C GLY A 90 -22.96 -1.61 1.27
N LYS A 91 -21.73 -1.73 1.72
CA LYS A 91 -20.76 -0.62 1.73
C LYS A 91 -19.92 -0.61 0.47
N ALA A 92 -19.32 0.54 0.15
CA ALA A 92 -18.37 0.65 -0.95
C ALA A 92 -16.99 0.16 -0.49
N LEU A 93 -16.31 -0.59 -1.35
CA LEU A 93 -14.93 -1.00 -1.14
C LEU A 93 -14.03 -0.11 -1.98
N HIS A 94 -13.13 0.60 -1.32
CA HIS A 94 -12.14 1.45 -1.98
C HIS A 94 -10.75 0.87 -1.75
N ILE A 95 -10.05 0.58 -2.84
CA ILE A 95 -8.65 0.16 -2.79
C ILE A 95 -7.80 1.42 -2.66
N SER A 96 -6.98 1.49 -1.63
CA SER A 96 -6.20 2.69 -1.31
C SER A 96 -5.38 3.17 -2.51
N GLY A 97 -5.48 4.47 -2.82
CA GLY A 97 -4.73 5.12 -3.89
C GLY A 97 -3.21 5.10 -3.67
N ASP A 98 -2.76 4.85 -2.45
CA ASP A 98 -1.35 4.69 -2.12
C ASP A 98 -0.74 3.41 -2.70
N LEU A 99 -1.55 2.54 -3.31
CA LEU A 99 -1.05 1.34 -3.97
C LEU A 99 0.03 1.68 -5.01
N ALA A 100 -0.21 2.69 -5.82
CA ALA A 100 0.76 3.13 -6.82
C ALA A 100 2.06 3.63 -6.18
N GLU A 101 1.99 4.31 -5.06
CA GLU A 101 3.16 4.79 -4.32
C GLU A 101 3.94 3.65 -3.66
N LYS A 102 3.24 2.69 -3.07
CA LYS A 102 3.86 1.52 -2.46
C LYS A 102 4.46 0.58 -3.51
N LEU A 103 3.84 0.48 -4.68
CA LEU A 103 4.35 -0.32 -5.80
C LEU A 103 5.49 0.37 -6.54
N SER A 104 5.49 1.69 -6.59
CA SER A 104 6.46 2.46 -7.39
C SER A 104 7.84 2.58 -6.75
N LYS A 105 8.04 2.02 -5.57
CA LYS A 105 9.31 2.12 -4.83
C LYS A 105 9.79 3.56 -4.62
N THR A 106 8.87 4.51 -4.58
CA THR A 106 9.21 5.91 -4.34
C THR A 106 9.04 6.29 -2.87
N LEU A 107 9.84 7.28 -2.45
CA LEU A 107 9.84 7.81 -1.10
C LEU A 107 9.71 9.33 -1.15
N TRP A 108 8.98 9.88 -0.19
CA TRP A 108 9.02 11.31 0.07
C TRP A 108 10.20 11.60 1.00
N VAL A 109 11.03 12.52 0.59
CA VAL A 109 12.19 12.96 1.36
C VAL A 109 12.18 14.48 1.55
N VAL A 110 12.82 14.94 2.60
CA VAL A 110 12.98 16.37 2.88
C VAL A 110 14.46 16.68 2.92
N CYS A 111 14.88 17.69 2.17
CA CYS A 111 16.24 18.18 2.23
C CYS A 111 16.48 18.91 3.56
N LYS A 112 17.52 18.53 4.30
CA LYS A 112 17.88 19.19 5.56
C LYS A 112 18.38 20.63 5.37
N SER A 113 18.94 20.92 4.21
CA SER A 113 19.55 22.22 3.91
C SER A 113 18.51 23.25 3.46
N CYS A 114 17.65 22.89 2.52
CA CYS A 114 16.66 23.81 1.95
C CYS A 114 15.21 23.54 2.37
N GLY A 115 14.96 22.43 3.07
CA GLY A 115 13.61 22.08 3.52
C GLY A 115 12.65 21.63 2.42
N LYS A 116 13.13 21.50 1.19
CA LYS A 116 12.26 21.11 0.07
C LYS A 116 11.85 19.64 0.18
N LYS A 117 10.57 19.39 -0.05
CA LYS A 117 10.01 18.05 -0.14
C LYS A 117 10.08 17.58 -1.59
N MET A 118 10.57 16.35 -1.78
CA MET A 118 10.67 15.77 -3.10
C MET A 118 10.37 14.28 -3.07
N LYS A 119 9.91 13.75 -4.19
CA LYS A 119 9.65 12.33 -4.37
C LYS A 119 10.81 11.73 -5.15
N VAL A 120 11.45 10.72 -4.58
CA VAL A 120 12.60 10.04 -5.19
C VAL A 120 12.34 8.55 -5.26
N LYS A 121 12.90 7.88 -6.24
CA LYS A 121 12.89 6.42 -6.29
C LYS A 121 13.85 5.88 -5.24
N ARG A 122 13.47 4.75 -4.64
CA ARG A 122 14.26 4.14 -3.57
C ARG A 122 15.66 3.75 -4.03
N ASP A 123 15.78 3.29 -5.27
CA ASP A 123 17.05 2.90 -5.91
C ASP A 123 17.89 4.10 -6.38
N GLU A 124 17.28 5.27 -6.50
CA GLU A 124 17.92 6.52 -6.88
C GLU A 124 18.19 7.45 -5.69
N LEU A 125 18.02 6.91 -4.46
CA LEU A 125 18.23 7.68 -3.24
C LEU A 125 19.71 8.08 -3.16
N SER A 126 19.97 9.38 -3.25
CA SER A 126 21.31 9.95 -3.10
C SER A 126 21.35 10.83 -1.85
N ASP A 127 22.56 11.03 -1.34
CA ASP A 127 22.78 11.90 -0.19
C ASP A 127 22.72 13.39 -0.56
N GLU A 128 22.58 13.68 -1.85
CA GLU A 128 22.60 15.04 -2.37
C GLU A 128 21.23 15.47 -2.87
N CYS A 129 20.82 16.65 -2.44
CA CYS A 129 19.62 17.28 -2.96
C CYS A 129 19.95 17.89 -4.34
N PRO A 130 19.19 17.55 -5.40
CA PRO A 130 19.45 18.06 -6.73
C PRO A 130 19.46 19.60 -6.82
N GLU A 131 18.67 20.27 -5.98
CA GLU A 131 18.61 21.72 -6.00
C GLU A 131 19.71 22.38 -5.18
N CYS A 132 20.21 21.71 -4.14
CA CYS A 132 21.34 22.21 -3.37
C CYS A 132 22.67 22.02 -4.10
N SER A 133 22.76 21.02 -4.99
CA SER A 133 23.97 20.71 -5.73
C SER A 133 24.19 21.59 -6.96
N VAL A 134 23.22 22.44 -7.33
CA VAL A 134 23.31 23.33 -8.49
C VAL A 134 23.98 24.67 -8.14
N ASN A 135 24.27 24.90 -6.89
CA ASN A 135 24.96 26.12 -6.46
C ASN A 135 26.44 25.88 -6.21
#